data_c270cf67a2ce42a1744d923a6cc14790
#
_entry.id   c270cf67a2ce42a1744d923a6cc14790
#
_cell.length_a   1.000
_cell.length_b   1.000
_cell.length_c   1.000
_cell.angle_alpha   90.00
_cell.angle_beta   90.00
_cell.angle_gamma   90.00
#
_symmetry.space_group_name_H-M   'P 1'
#
loop_
_entity.id
_entity.type
_entity.pdbx_description
1 polymer ?
#
loop_
_entity_poly.entity_id
_entity_poly.type
_entity_poly.pdbx_seq_one_letter_code
_entity_poly.pdbx_strand_id
1 'polypeptide(L)'
;QAVAAATQAKAKTAQAAPVQQTYSLDLDTTKYEKKTMTVDGKKVAFRAYENRVYVAHPVDTTYQSMNIYVPEGYFKGKTINGYTAKTAPIFLPNTVGGYMPGAPGQPSENDRMTGGANAMLVALSKGYVVAAPGARGRTTQAADGTYTGKAPALIVDMKAAVRYLRHNAGKLPGDTEKIISNGTSAGGALSTLIGATGDSKDYEPYLKALGAADERDDIYASSVYCPITDLDHADMAYEWMFNGVNTYHQGNMGAMKPPAGNSQAKPAGVVTNRPDNAPVEAAAGTEMTAVQQQASKDLKAMYPAYINSLHLVDKNGKDLTLDENGRGSFADYIKSIYMASAQKALDNGTDLSSKTWLTINDGKVTDMDLAGYAVDVTRLKAAPAFDALDMSSAETEEFGTATVDKQHFTVYGKDHSTIAGSALADKDIVKTMNPLNYIGKSGVKTAHYWRIRHGEADRDTTIAVPAVVALRLQQSGYDVDFASPWARGHAGDYDLDELFAWMDAIGHKN
;
A
#
# COMPACT_ATOMS: atom_id res chain seq x y z
N GLN A 1 12.23 -25.38 -6.29
CA GLN A 1 13.56 -25.24 -6.88
C GLN A 1 13.50 -24.59 -8.26
N ALA A 2 12.67 -25.08 -9.18
CA ALA A 2 12.53 -24.49 -10.52
C ALA A 2 12.05 -23.03 -10.46
N VAL A 3 11.18 -22.71 -9.51
CA VAL A 3 10.66 -21.35 -9.31
C VAL A 3 11.76 -20.41 -8.82
N ALA A 4 12.60 -20.85 -7.89
CA ALA A 4 13.71 -20.04 -7.41
C ALA A 4 14.73 -19.78 -8.54
N ALA A 5 14.97 -20.75 -9.38
CA ALA A 5 15.85 -20.60 -10.55
C ALA A 5 15.24 -19.62 -11.57
N ALA A 6 13.93 -19.70 -11.83
CA ALA A 6 13.25 -18.77 -12.73
C ALA A 6 13.27 -17.34 -12.18
N THR A 7 13.10 -17.18 -10.87
CA THR A 7 13.17 -15.88 -10.20
C THR A 7 14.57 -15.28 -10.30
N GLN A 8 15.61 -16.08 -10.07
CA GLN A 8 16.99 -15.64 -10.24
C GLN A 8 17.32 -15.33 -11.70
N ALA A 9 16.81 -16.12 -12.64
CA ALA A 9 16.99 -15.87 -14.06
C ALA A 9 16.34 -14.54 -14.48
N LYS A 10 15.17 -14.19 -13.93
CA LYS A 10 14.53 -12.90 -14.16
C LYS A 10 15.36 -11.75 -13.61
N ALA A 11 15.89 -11.89 -12.40
CA ALA A 11 16.75 -10.88 -11.81
C ALA A 11 18.02 -10.71 -12.66
N LYS A 12 18.62 -11.81 -13.14
CA LYS A 12 19.76 -11.76 -14.04
C LYS A 12 19.40 -11.16 -15.40
N THR A 13 18.22 -11.48 -15.95
CA THR A 13 17.75 -10.91 -17.22
C THR A 13 17.54 -9.42 -17.09
N ALA A 14 16.94 -8.95 -15.99
CA ALA A 14 16.78 -7.53 -15.73
C ALA A 14 18.14 -6.81 -15.62
N GLN A 15 19.19 -7.51 -15.19
CA GLN A 15 20.55 -6.98 -15.13
C GLN A 15 21.34 -7.15 -16.41
N ALA A 16 20.97 -8.10 -17.25
CA ALA A 16 21.63 -8.34 -18.54
C ALA A 16 21.28 -7.30 -19.61
N ALA A 17 20.43 -6.32 -19.30
CA ALA A 17 20.24 -5.13 -20.11
C ALA A 17 21.60 -4.43 -20.32
N PRO A 18 21.74 -3.60 -21.38
CA PRO A 18 23.03 -2.98 -21.72
C PRO A 18 23.75 -2.45 -20.50
N VAL A 19 25.07 -2.59 -20.48
CA VAL A 19 25.91 -2.18 -19.33
C VAL A 19 25.45 -0.85 -18.81
N GLN A 20 24.87 -0.88 -17.67
CA GLN A 20 24.47 0.31 -16.97
C GLN A 20 25.65 0.89 -16.21
N GLN A 21 25.64 2.19 -16.07
CA GLN A 21 26.60 2.86 -15.21
C GLN A 21 26.48 2.29 -13.79
N THR A 22 27.61 2.01 -13.15
CA THR A 22 27.63 1.68 -11.72
C THR A 22 27.51 2.95 -10.91
N TYR A 23 26.60 2.95 -9.94
CA TYR A 23 26.35 4.09 -9.08
C TYR A 23 26.93 3.86 -7.69
N SER A 24 27.49 4.91 -7.10
CA SER A 24 27.95 4.85 -5.72
C SER A 24 26.74 4.76 -4.78
N LEU A 25 26.87 3.93 -3.76
CA LEU A 25 25.90 3.89 -2.65
C LEU A 25 26.13 5.03 -1.64
N ASP A 26 27.26 5.77 -1.78
CA ASP A 26 27.57 6.90 -0.90
C ASP A 26 26.85 8.16 -1.38
N LEU A 27 26.07 8.75 -0.48
CA LEU A 27 25.35 9.99 -0.76
C LEU A 27 26.32 11.16 -0.80
N ASP A 28 26.30 11.92 -1.88
CA ASP A 28 27.07 13.17 -1.98
C ASP A 28 26.27 14.29 -1.29
N THR A 29 26.67 14.63 -0.09
CA THR A 29 26.01 15.66 0.73
C THR A 29 26.36 17.09 0.30
N THR A 30 27.29 17.27 -0.64
CA THR A 30 27.68 18.58 -1.14
C THR A 30 26.78 19.10 -2.25
N LYS A 31 25.98 18.21 -2.87
CA LYS A 31 25.06 18.53 -3.95
C LYS A 31 23.64 18.58 -3.43
N TYR A 32 23.09 19.77 -3.31
CA TYR A 32 21.70 19.98 -2.89
C TYR A 32 21.19 21.33 -3.36
N GLU A 33 19.88 21.49 -3.36
CA GLU A 33 19.22 22.77 -3.57
C GLU A 33 18.55 23.21 -2.28
N LYS A 34 18.66 24.52 -1.97
CA LYS A 34 17.89 25.12 -0.89
C LYS A 34 16.51 25.51 -1.44
N LYS A 35 15.46 25.09 -0.75
CA LYS A 35 14.08 25.41 -1.13
C LYS A 35 13.32 25.95 0.08
N THR A 36 12.32 26.78 -0.20
CA THR A 36 11.40 27.30 0.79
C THR A 36 9.99 27.19 0.24
N MET A 37 9.11 26.58 1.03
CA MET A 37 7.69 26.44 0.73
C MET A 37 6.86 26.89 1.92
N THR A 38 5.57 27.07 1.72
CA THR A 38 4.67 27.61 2.75
C THR A 38 3.65 26.56 3.18
N VAL A 39 3.47 26.41 4.49
CA VAL A 39 2.43 25.58 5.11
C VAL A 39 1.69 26.45 6.11
N ASP A 40 0.37 26.58 5.94
CA ASP A 40 -0.49 27.37 6.84
C ASP A 40 0.07 28.80 7.11
N GLY A 41 0.56 29.42 6.05
CA GLY A 41 1.13 30.78 6.13
C GLY A 41 2.54 30.84 6.70
N LYS A 42 3.13 29.72 7.09
CA LYS A 42 4.49 29.67 7.66
C LYS A 42 5.47 29.15 6.60
N LYS A 43 6.64 29.77 6.53
CA LYS A 43 7.71 29.34 5.63
C LYS A 43 8.42 28.12 6.22
N VAL A 44 8.66 27.13 5.35
CA VAL A 44 9.41 25.91 5.65
C VAL A 44 10.61 25.87 4.73
N ALA A 45 11.80 26.04 5.28
CA ALA A 45 13.05 25.99 4.54
C ALA A 45 13.67 24.60 4.69
N PHE A 46 14.15 24.05 3.58
CA PHE A 46 14.76 22.71 3.57
C PHE A 46 15.79 22.58 2.46
N ARG A 47 16.63 21.56 2.60
CA ARG A 47 17.56 21.15 1.55
C ARG A 47 17.00 19.96 0.81
N ALA A 48 17.09 20.01 -0.53
CA ALA A 48 16.61 18.97 -1.42
C ALA A 48 17.81 18.22 -2.02
N TYR A 49 17.89 16.93 -1.74
CA TYR A 49 18.87 15.99 -2.30
C TYR A 49 18.10 15.07 -3.24
N GLU A 50 17.95 15.49 -4.49
CA GLU A 50 17.02 14.85 -5.43
C GLU A 50 17.71 13.90 -6.40
N ASN A 51 16.96 12.93 -6.93
CA ASN A 51 17.38 11.98 -7.95
C ASN A 51 18.61 11.15 -7.57
N ARG A 52 18.65 10.69 -6.33
CA ARG A 52 19.76 9.86 -5.82
C ARG A 52 19.45 8.39 -6.10
N VAL A 53 20.22 7.80 -7.03
CA VAL A 53 20.09 6.38 -7.34
C VAL A 53 20.50 5.57 -6.12
N TYR A 54 19.65 4.65 -5.67
CA TYR A 54 19.82 3.97 -4.38
C TYR A 54 20.32 2.52 -4.50
N VAL A 55 20.69 2.08 -5.70
CA VAL A 55 21.34 0.78 -5.93
C VAL A 55 22.54 0.97 -6.83
N ALA A 56 23.54 0.07 -6.71
CA ALA A 56 24.77 0.17 -7.50
C ALA A 56 24.54 -0.22 -8.97
N HIS A 57 23.59 -1.13 -9.23
CA HIS A 57 23.31 -1.66 -10.58
C HIS A 57 21.84 -1.50 -10.93
N PRO A 58 21.36 -0.25 -11.14
CA PRO A 58 19.95 -0.01 -11.46
C PRO A 58 19.60 -0.57 -12.84
N VAL A 59 18.36 -1.03 -12.97
CA VAL A 59 17.77 -1.36 -14.26
C VAL A 59 16.93 -0.22 -14.81
N ASP A 60 16.51 0.71 -13.95
CA ASP A 60 15.73 1.88 -14.35
C ASP A 60 16.00 3.03 -13.38
N THR A 61 16.81 4.00 -13.80
CA THR A 61 17.19 5.14 -12.95
C THR A 61 16.06 6.16 -12.78
N THR A 62 15.07 6.15 -13.65
CA THR A 62 13.89 7.02 -13.48
C THR A 62 13.13 6.67 -12.20
N TYR A 63 13.01 5.38 -11.91
CA TYR A 63 12.24 4.89 -10.77
C TYR A 63 13.11 4.43 -9.60
N GLN A 64 14.30 3.88 -9.87
CA GLN A 64 15.23 3.44 -8.83
C GLN A 64 16.10 4.59 -8.32
N SER A 65 15.47 5.71 -8.05
CA SER A 65 16.06 6.88 -7.46
C SER A 65 15.17 7.42 -6.33
N MET A 66 15.75 8.25 -5.49
CA MET A 66 15.10 8.75 -4.28
C MET A 66 15.37 10.22 -4.11
N ASN A 67 14.38 10.96 -3.64
CA ASN A 67 14.52 12.33 -3.19
C ASN A 67 14.58 12.34 -1.67
N ILE A 68 15.53 13.10 -1.13
CA ILE A 68 15.66 13.28 0.33
C ILE A 68 15.54 14.78 0.62
N TYR A 69 14.73 15.11 1.61
CA TYR A 69 14.48 16.48 2.03
C TYR A 69 14.74 16.62 3.53
N VAL A 70 15.53 17.62 3.90
CA VAL A 70 15.98 17.83 5.28
C VAL A 70 15.68 19.25 5.72
N PRO A 71 14.95 19.46 6.82
CA PRO A 71 14.72 20.80 7.34
C PRO A 71 16.03 21.57 7.55
N GLU A 72 16.10 22.80 7.02
CA GLU A 72 17.32 23.63 7.08
C GLU A 72 17.79 23.88 8.51
N GLY A 73 16.85 24.00 9.45
CA GLY A 73 17.19 24.28 10.85
C GLY A 73 18.13 23.26 11.49
N TYR A 74 18.10 22.00 11.06
CA TYR A 74 18.99 20.98 11.60
C TYR A 74 20.47 21.23 11.29
N PHE A 75 20.77 21.90 10.19
CA PHE A 75 22.15 22.28 9.83
C PHE A 75 22.65 23.46 10.66
N LYS A 76 21.77 24.10 11.41
CA LYS A 76 22.07 25.23 12.32
C LYS A 76 21.91 24.83 13.78
N GLY A 77 21.81 23.53 14.08
CA GLY A 77 21.66 23.02 15.43
C GLY A 77 20.31 23.29 16.09
N LYS A 78 19.29 23.63 15.30
CA LYS A 78 17.97 23.94 15.82
C LYS A 78 17.19 22.66 16.14
N THR A 79 16.23 22.80 17.08
CA THR A 79 15.22 21.78 17.40
C THR A 79 13.92 22.18 16.73
N ILE A 80 13.23 21.22 16.10
CA ILE A 80 11.96 21.44 15.44
C ILE A 80 10.97 20.40 15.95
N ASN A 81 9.84 20.85 16.49
CA ASN A 81 8.80 19.96 17.03
C ASN A 81 9.38 18.94 18.04
N GLY A 82 10.36 19.35 18.84
CA GLY A 82 11.01 18.48 19.80
C GLY A 82 12.06 17.53 19.23
N TYR A 83 12.26 17.53 17.94
CA TYR A 83 13.28 16.70 17.25
C TYR A 83 14.57 17.48 17.03
N THR A 84 15.69 16.76 17.09
CA THR A 84 17.00 17.27 16.74
C THR A 84 17.50 16.59 15.45
N ALA A 85 18.63 17.03 14.93
CA ALA A 85 19.27 16.38 13.78
C ALA A 85 19.48 14.87 14.00
N LYS A 86 19.72 14.44 15.25
CA LYS A 86 19.94 13.02 15.59
C LYS A 86 18.66 12.24 15.81
N THR A 87 17.57 12.90 16.24
CA THR A 87 16.35 12.22 16.69
C THR A 87 15.20 12.33 15.71
N ALA A 88 15.31 13.15 14.67
CA ALA A 88 14.25 13.33 13.69
C ALA A 88 13.91 12.01 13.01
N PRO A 89 12.65 11.56 13.09
CA PRO A 89 12.25 10.39 12.34
C PRO A 89 12.33 10.64 10.83
N ILE A 90 12.44 9.58 10.07
CA ILE A 90 12.44 9.64 8.61
C ILE A 90 11.10 9.19 8.09
N PHE A 91 10.39 10.09 7.43
CA PHE A 91 9.13 9.79 6.75
C PHE A 91 9.44 9.23 5.37
N LEU A 92 8.96 8.01 5.10
CA LEU A 92 9.23 7.24 3.88
C LEU A 92 7.93 7.02 3.10
N PRO A 93 7.41 8.03 2.40
CA PRO A 93 6.22 7.85 1.56
C PRO A 93 6.58 7.22 0.23
N ASN A 94 5.60 6.58 -0.43
CA ASN A 94 5.71 6.18 -1.82
C ASN A 94 4.52 6.74 -2.62
N THR A 95 4.71 6.87 -3.94
CA THR A 95 3.71 7.43 -4.86
C THR A 95 3.06 6.35 -5.72
N VAL A 96 3.26 5.07 -5.39
CA VAL A 96 2.70 3.97 -6.16
C VAL A 96 1.18 3.93 -6.01
N GLY A 97 0.49 3.73 -7.13
CA GLY A 97 -0.93 3.50 -7.20
C GLY A 97 -1.26 2.59 -8.37
N GLY A 98 -2.22 1.68 -8.21
CA GLY A 98 -2.59 0.71 -9.25
C GLY A 98 -1.45 -0.19 -9.69
N TYR A 99 -0.43 -0.39 -8.85
CA TYR A 99 0.80 -1.11 -9.19
C TYR A 99 1.56 -0.52 -10.39
N MET A 100 1.24 0.72 -10.79
CA MET A 100 2.04 1.48 -11.75
C MET A 100 3.38 1.87 -11.13
N PRO A 101 4.42 2.13 -11.94
CA PRO A 101 5.66 2.65 -11.38
C PRO A 101 5.41 4.00 -10.70
N GLY A 102 6.03 4.19 -9.55
CA GLY A 102 5.95 5.43 -8.79
C GLY A 102 7.23 6.24 -8.94
N ALA A 103 7.11 7.51 -9.35
CA ALA A 103 8.24 8.41 -9.37
C ALA A 103 8.64 8.83 -7.94
N PRO A 104 9.91 9.24 -7.71
CA PRO A 104 10.28 9.85 -6.44
C PRO A 104 9.37 11.04 -6.13
N GLY A 105 8.88 11.09 -4.89
CA GLY A 105 7.96 12.15 -4.48
C GLY A 105 8.65 13.48 -4.18
N GLN A 106 7.87 14.56 -4.16
CA GLN A 106 8.32 15.91 -3.84
C GLN A 106 7.32 16.61 -2.93
N PRO A 107 7.78 17.51 -2.04
CA PRO A 107 6.87 18.38 -1.30
C PRO A 107 6.04 19.26 -2.24
N SER A 108 4.80 19.50 -1.88
CA SER A 108 3.88 20.33 -2.65
C SER A 108 2.98 21.14 -1.74
N GLU A 109 2.71 22.40 -2.14
CA GLU A 109 1.76 23.28 -1.46
C GLU A 109 0.32 23.04 -1.91
N ASN A 110 0.13 22.40 -3.06
CA ASN A 110 -1.17 22.24 -3.71
C ASN A 110 -1.40 20.79 -4.09
N ASP A 111 -1.80 19.98 -3.11
CA ASP A 111 -2.17 18.59 -3.32
C ASP A 111 -3.69 18.44 -3.30
N ARG A 112 -4.23 17.76 -4.31
CA ARG A 112 -5.68 17.56 -4.44
C ARG A 112 -6.26 16.73 -3.31
N MET A 113 -5.50 15.77 -2.80
CA MET A 113 -6.00 14.85 -1.78
C MET A 113 -6.13 15.54 -0.43
N THR A 114 -5.17 16.40 -0.10
CA THR A 114 -5.14 17.09 1.19
C THR A 114 -5.85 18.45 1.15
N GLY A 115 -6.07 19.00 -0.03
CA GLY A 115 -6.61 20.35 -0.19
C GLY A 115 -5.61 21.47 0.09
N GLY A 116 -4.34 21.12 0.29
CA GLY A 116 -3.26 22.07 0.62
C GLY A 116 -1.92 21.39 0.52
N ALA A 117 -1.04 21.62 1.50
CA ALA A 117 0.25 20.95 1.55
C ALA A 117 0.11 19.42 1.56
N ASN A 118 0.97 18.74 0.81
CA ASN A 118 0.98 17.28 0.84
C ASN A 118 1.67 16.76 2.13
N ALA A 119 1.60 15.47 2.35
CA ALA A 119 2.17 14.85 3.56
C ALA A 119 3.68 15.13 3.69
N MET A 120 4.43 15.15 2.60
CA MET A 120 5.87 15.40 2.62
C MET A 120 6.19 16.82 3.10
N LEU A 121 5.46 17.81 2.63
CA LEU A 121 5.66 19.19 3.05
C LEU A 121 5.24 19.38 4.52
N VAL A 122 4.13 18.78 4.91
CA VAL A 122 3.69 18.82 6.32
C VAL A 122 4.73 18.14 7.21
N ALA A 123 5.29 17.00 6.79
CA ALA A 123 6.34 16.32 7.54
C ALA A 123 7.54 17.23 7.80
N LEU A 124 8.00 17.93 6.76
CA LEU A 124 9.11 18.89 6.90
C LEU A 124 8.77 20.01 7.88
N SER A 125 7.55 20.52 7.84
CA SER A 125 7.10 21.57 8.78
C SER A 125 7.11 21.10 10.23
N LYS A 126 7.01 19.79 10.46
CA LYS A 126 6.99 19.16 11.77
C LYS A 126 8.33 18.53 12.18
N GLY A 127 9.39 18.82 11.44
CA GLY A 127 10.74 18.39 11.78
C GLY A 127 11.13 16.99 11.33
N TYR A 128 10.34 16.33 10.52
CA TYR A 128 10.71 15.05 9.92
C TYR A 128 11.68 15.25 8.77
N VAL A 129 12.61 14.32 8.62
CA VAL A 129 13.35 14.15 7.37
C VAL A 129 12.47 13.33 6.44
N VAL A 130 12.44 13.67 5.16
CA VAL A 130 11.62 12.96 4.17
C VAL A 130 12.53 12.22 3.20
N ALA A 131 12.31 10.93 3.02
CA ALA A 131 12.95 10.12 2.00
C ALA A 131 11.86 9.52 1.12
N ALA A 132 11.78 9.95 -0.12
CA ALA A 132 10.70 9.61 -1.04
C ALA A 132 11.27 8.83 -2.24
N PRO A 133 11.37 7.50 -2.15
CA PRO A 133 11.90 6.68 -3.23
C PRO A 133 10.87 6.47 -4.33
N GLY A 134 11.35 6.37 -5.57
CA GLY A 134 10.60 5.79 -6.66
C GLY A 134 10.68 4.26 -6.62
N ALA A 135 9.80 3.62 -7.34
CA ALA A 135 9.78 2.17 -7.48
C ALA A 135 9.27 1.79 -8.86
N ARG A 136 9.84 0.72 -9.42
CA ARG A 136 9.36 0.15 -10.68
C ARG A 136 7.96 -0.44 -10.48
N GLY A 137 7.23 -0.61 -11.57
CA GLY A 137 5.88 -1.15 -11.51
C GLY A 137 5.52 -1.99 -12.73
N ARG A 138 4.25 -2.33 -12.82
CA ARG A 138 3.73 -3.31 -13.79
C ARG A 138 4.00 -3.00 -15.26
N THR A 139 4.25 -1.74 -15.61
CA THR A 139 4.50 -1.30 -16.99
C THR A 139 5.95 -0.97 -17.28
N THR A 140 6.84 -1.09 -16.30
CA THR A 140 8.25 -0.73 -16.49
C THR A 140 8.92 -1.69 -17.47
N GLN A 141 9.57 -1.12 -18.48
CA GLN A 141 10.26 -1.89 -19.52
C GLN A 141 11.66 -1.32 -19.76
N ALA A 142 12.59 -2.23 -20.07
CA ALA A 142 13.88 -1.86 -20.65
C ALA A 142 13.74 -1.50 -22.13
N ALA A 143 14.80 -0.91 -22.71
CA ALA A 143 14.81 -0.50 -24.12
C ALA A 143 14.56 -1.67 -25.10
N ASP A 144 14.94 -2.89 -24.71
CA ASP A 144 14.73 -4.10 -25.52
C ASP A 144 13.30 -4.69 -25.38
N GLY A 145 12.42 -4.02 -24.60
CA GLY A 145 11.06 -4.49 -24.36
C GLY A 145 10.91 -5.46 -23.18
N THR A 146 12.00 -5.84 -22.53
CA THR A 146 11.96 -6.71 -21.34
C THR A 146 11.23 -5.99 -20.21
N TYR A 147 10.28 -6.67 -19.58
CA TYR A 147 9.58 -6.14 -18.41
C TYR A 147 10.48 -6.23 -17.18
N THR A 148 10.73 -5.10 -16.53
CA THR A 148 11.67 -5.01 -15.41
C THR A 148 10.99 -4.74 -14.07
N GLY A 149 9.70 -4.44 -14.07
CA GLY A 149 8.97 -4.03 -12.87
C GLY A 149 7.92 -5.02 -12.37
N LYS A 150 7.91 -6.25 -12.87
CA LYS A 150 6.97 -7.27 -12.40
C LYS A 150 7.30 -7.70 -10.96
N ALA A 151 6.30 -8.22 -10.25
CA ALA A 151 6.47 -8.66 -8.87
C ALA A 151 7.72 -9.55 -8.72
N PRO A 152 8.53 -9.39 -7.69
CA PRO A 152 8.40 -8.49 -6.55
C PRO A 152 9.18 -7.16 -6.67
N ALA A 153 9.41 -6.63 -7.86
CA ALA A 153 10.30 -5.48 -8.09
C ALA A 153 9.97 -4.28 -7.18
N LEU A 154 8.69 -3.96 -7.00
CA LEU A 154 8.27 -2.81 -6.17
C LEU A 154 8.81 -2.89 -4.74
N ILE A 155 8.58 -4.02 -4.08
CA ILE A 155 9.01 -4.19 -2.69
C ILE A 155 10.54 -4.29 -2.59
N VAL A 156 11.18 -4.90 -3.56
CA VAL A 156 12.64 -4.96 -3.64
C VAL A 156 13.22 -3.56 -3.72
N ASP A 157 12.66 -2.69 -4.55
CA ASP A 157 13.10 -1.30 -4.69
C ASP A 157 12.93 -0.53 -3.36
N MET A 158 11.82 -0.70 -2.67
CA MET A 158 11.60 -0.06 -1.35
C MET A 158 12.64 -0.54 -0.31
N LYS A 159 12.94 -1.83 -0.29
CA LYS A 159 13.97 -2.39 0.59
C LYS A 159 15.35 -1.83 0.27
N ALA A 160 15.67 -1.72 -1.01
CA ALA A 160 16.94 -1.15 -1.45
C ALA A 160 17.07 0.31 -1.00
N ALA A 161 15.99 1.08 -1.08
CA ALA A 161 15.97 2.47 -0.61
C ALA A 161 16.22 2.57 0.90
N VAL A 162 15.60 1.71 1.70
CA VAL A 162 15.85 1.67 3.16
C VAL A 162 17.30 1.31 3.45
N ARG A 163 17.86 0.34 2.74
CA ARG A 163 19.28 -0.03 2.88
C ARG A 163 20.21 1.11 2.53
N TYR A 164 19.90 1.88 1.48
CA TYR A 164 20.66 3.06 1.09
C TYR A 164 20.66 4.11 2.21
N LEU A 165 19.53 4.36 2.84
CA LEU A 165 19.44 5.28 3.96
C LEU A 165 20.34 4.84 5.12
N ARG A 166 20.35 3.57 5.46
CA ARG A 166 21.21 3.04 6.56
C ARG A 166 22.68 3.04 6.21
N HIS A 167 23.01 2.76 4.95
CA HIS A 167 24.40 2.87 4.47
C HIS A 167 24.95 4.28 4.68
N ASN A 168 24.10 5.29 4.56
CA ASN A 168 24.44 6.69 4.69
C ASN A 168 24.06 7.29 6.06
N ALA A 169 23.79 6.46 7.05
CA ALA A 169 23.43 6.91 8.39
C ALA A 169 24.48 7.89 8.95
N GLY A 170 24.01 8.99 9.52
CA GLY A 170 24.87 10.02 10.10
C GLY A 170 25.44 11.05 9.13
N LYS A 171 25.29 10.84 7.81
CA LYS A 171 25.75 11.82 6.82
C LYS A 171 24.80 13.01 6.69
N LEU A 172 23.50 12.78 6.92
CA LEU A 172 22.45 13.80 6.98
C LEU A 172 21.73 13.70 8.32
N PRO A 173 21.06 14.78 8.75
CA PRO A 173 20.10 14.67 9.86
C PRO A 173 19.07 13.59 9.61
N GLY A 174 18.61 12.97 10.68
CA GLY A 174 17.62 11.90 10.64
C GLY A 174 18.07 10.64 11.36
N ASP A 175 17.14 10.00 12.03
CA ASP A 175 17.38 8.74 12.75
C ASP A 175 16.95 7.57 11.89
N THR A 176 17.92 6.85 11.34
CA THR A 176 17.64 5.69 10.47
C THR A 176 17.04 4.50 11.22
N GLU A 177 16.97 4.55 12.56
CA GLU A 177 16.23 3.57 13.36
C GLU A 177 14.76 3.94 13.54
N LYS A 178 14.33 5.12 13.05
CA LYS A 178 12.93 5.57 13.11
C LYS A 178 12.39 5.91 11.72
N ILE A 179 12.42 4.93 10.84
CA ILE A 179 11.84 5.05 9.49
C ILE A 179 10.36 4.67 9.55
N ILE A 180 9.50 5.58 9.09
CA ILE A 180 8.05 5.44 9.11
C ILE A 180 7.54 5.50 7.67
N SER A 181 7.02 4.39 7.17
CA SER A 181 6.50 4.32 5.80
C SER A 181 5.06 4.85 5.71
N ASN A 182 4.67 5.30 4.52
CA ASN A 182 3.30 5.74 4.24
C ASN A 182 2.95 5.44 2.78
N GLY A 183 1.73 4.97 2.55
CA GLY A 183 1.25 4.69 1.20
C GLY A 183 -0.25 4.41 1.16
N THR A 184 -0.81 4.50 -0.04
CA THR A 184 -2.24 4.37 -0.31
C THR A 184 -2.47 3.35 -1.41
N SER A 185 -3.47 2.48 -1.26
CA SER A 185 -3.87 1.48 -2.27
C SER A 185 -2.74 0.47 -2.53
N ALA A 186 -2.25 0.33 -3.76
CA ALA A 186 -1.05 -0.46 -4.05
C ALA A 186 0.17 0.10 -3.31
N GLY A 187 0.26 1.43 -3.15
CA GLY A 187 1.25 2.06 -2.29
C GLY A 187 1.07 1.73 -0.82
N GLY A 188 -0.17 1.52 -0.39
CA GLY A 188 -0.48 0.98 0.93
C GLY A 188 -0.01 -0.46 1.09
N ALA A 189 -0.12 -1.26 0.05
CA ALA A 189 0.45 -2.61 0.02
C ALA A 189 1.97 -2.57 0.19
N LEU A 190 2.64 -1.65 -0.50
CA LEU A 190 4.09 -1.46 -0.34
C LEU A 190 4.47 -1.05 1.07
N SER A 191 3.73 -0.10 1.65
CA SER A 191 3.96 0.32 3.05
C SER A 191 3.73 -0.83 4.02
N THR A 192 2.76 -1.70 3.73
CA THR A 192 2.53 -2.92 4.53
C THR A 192 3.69 -3.91 4.36
N LEU A 193 4.12 -4.15 3.14
CA LEU A 193 5.18 -5.11 2.85
C LEU A 193 6.52 -4.67 3.44
N ILE A 194 6.89 -3.40 3.31
CA ILE A 194 8.17 -2.93 3.87
C ILE A 194 8.18 -3.04 5.40
N GLY A 195 7.04 -2.82 6.05
CA GLY A 195 6.91 -3.00 7.50
C GLY A 195 6.91 -4.46 7.92
N ALA A 196 6.30 -5.34 7.14
CA ALA A 196 6.09 -6.73 7.52
C ALA A 196 7.29 -7.64 7.25
N THR A 197 8.11 -7.32 6.24
CA THR A 197 9.07 -8.26 5.65
C THR A 197 10.53 -7.95 5.97
N GLY A 198 10.79 -7.12 6.98
CA GLY A 198 12.14 -6.66 7.29
C GLY A 198 13.16 -7.80 7.40
N ASP A 199 14.26 -7.67 6.68
CA ASP A 199 15.40 -8.59 6.66
C ASP A 199 15.06 -10.02 6.21
N SER A 200 13.92 -10.23 5.56
CA SER A 200 13.58 -11.53 5.00
C SER A 200 14.56 -11.95 3.91
N LYS A 201 15.03 -13.19 3.99
CA LYS A 201 15.96 -13.76 3.01
C LYS A 201 15.32 -13.97 1.63
N ASP A 202 14.00 -14.00 1.55
CA ASP A 202 13.29 -14.24 0.30
C ASP A 202 13.59 -13.17 -0.76
N TYR A 203 13.96 -11.97 -0.34
CA TYR A 203 14.25 -10.85 -1.25
C TYR A 203 15.74 -10.70 -1.57
N GLU A 204 16.61 -11.41 -0.89
CA GLU A 204 18.06 -11.24 -0.99
C GLU A 204 18.60 -11.44 -2.41
N PRO A 205 18.18 -12.45 -3.19
CA PRO A 205 18.68 -12.60 -4.57
C PRO A 205 18.41 -11.37 -5.44
N TYR A 206 17.23 -10.75 -5.29
CA TYR A 206 16.87 -9.56 -6.05
C TYR A 206 17.69 -8.34 -5.61
N LEU A 207 17.87 -8.17 -4.31
CA LEU A 207 18.63 -7.06 -3.75
C LEU A 207 20.11 -7.16 -4.14
N LYS A 208 20.66 -8.35 -4.09
CA LYS A 208 22.05 -8.62 -4.50
C LYS A 208 22.25 -8.32 -5.98
N ALA A 209 21.30 -8.74 -6.82
CA ALA A 209 21.35 -8.50 -8.26
C ALA A 209 21.38 -7.00 -8.59
N LEU A 210 20.69 -6.16 -7.81
CA LEU A 210 20.68 -4.71 -7.99
C LEU A 210 21.88 -4.01 -7.37
N GLY A 211 22.72 -4.72 -6.63
CA GLY A 211 23.79 -4.07 -5.86
C GLY A 211 23.26 -3.17 -4.75
N ALA A 212 22.20 -3.59 -4.09
CA ALA A 212 21.70 -2.88 -2.91
C ALA A 212 22.73 -2.91 -1.79
N ALA A 213 22.72 -1.89 -0.90
CA ALA A 213 23.63 -1.83 0.23
C ALA A 213 23.49 -3.07 1.13
N ASP A 214 24.61 -3.52 1.68
CA ASP A 214 24.63 -4.62 2.64
C ASP A 214 24.26 -4.08 4.03
N GLU A 215 22.97 -3.85 4.23
CA GLU A 215 22.39 -3.25 5.42
C GLU A 215 21.05 -3.91 5.73
N ARG A 216 20.49 -3.64 6.92
CA ARG A 216 19.14 -4.08 7.28
C ARG A 216 18.10 -3.27 6.51
N ASP A 217 16.93 -3.88 6.28
CA ASP A 217 15.79 -3.20 5.65
C ASP A 217 14.51 -3.22 6.50
N ASP A 218 14.59 -3.59 7.77
CA ASP A 218 13.49 -3.43 8.72
C ASP A 218 13.22 -1.96 9.02
N ILE A 219 11.97 -1.63 9.32
CA ILE A 219 11.59 -0.26 9.63
C ILE A 219 10.87 -0.18 10.98
N TYR A 220 10.71 1.04 11.47
CA TYR A 220 10.15 1.33 12.78
C TYR A 220 8.64 1.24 12.82
N ALA A 221 7.98 1.81 11.80
CA ALA A 221 6.51 1.92 11.77
C ALA A 221 6.00 2.00 10.34
N SER A 222 4.74 1.59 10.15
CA SER A 222 4.05 1.69 8.86
C SER A 222 2.70 2.36 9.00
N SER A 223 2.46 3.37 8.17
CA SER A 223 1.15 3.97 7.95
C SER A 223 0.62 3.49 6.60
N VAL A 224 -0.60 2.95 6.62
CA VAL A 224 -1.21 2.37 5.41
C VAL A 224 -2.65 2.81 5.26
N TYR A 225 -2.98 3.29 4.08
CA TYR A 225 -4.34 3.64 3.68
C TYR A 225 -4.83 2.63 2.65
N CYS A 226 -5.99 2.06 2.90
CA CYS A 226 -6.70 1.13 2.01
C CYS A 226 -5.77 0.17 1.24
N PRO A 227 -4.94 -0.60 1.94
CA PRO A 227 -3.92 -1.44 1.30
C PRO A 227 -4.56 -2.54 0.45
N ILE A 228 -3.97 -2.77 -0.73
CA ILE A 228 -4.34 -3.88 -1.62
C ILE A 228 -3.35 -5.01 -1.38
N THR A 229 -3.58 -5.79 -0.35
CA THR A 229 -2.73 -6.89 0.13
C THR A 229 -3.46 -8.23 0.06
N ASP A 230 -2.77 -9.30 0.42
CA ASP A 230 -3.33 -10.67 0.43
C ASP A 230 -4.00 -10.99 -0.91
N LEU A 231 -3.28 -10.70 -1.99
CA LEU A 231 -3.85 -10.71 -3.35
C LEU A 231 -4.38 -12.07 -3.76
N ASP A 232 -3.72 -13.14 -3.33
CA ASP A 232 -4.15 -14.51 -3.63
C ASP A 232 -5.45 -14.92 -2.92
N HIS A 233 -5.96 -14.10 -1.99
CA HIS A 233 -7.24 -14.30 -1.30
C HIS A 233 -8.14 -13.06 -1.35
N ALA A 234 -7.72 -12.02 -2.05
CA ALA A 234 -8.47 -10.76 -2.12
C ALA A 234 -9.77 -10.90 -2.91
N ASP A 235 -9.78 -11.75 -3.95
CA ASP A 235 -10.98 -12.00 -4.75
C ASP A 235 -12.10 -12.62 -3.90
N MET A 236 -11.77 -13.64 -3.10
CA MET A 236 -12.77 -14.26 -2.24
C MET A 236 -13.24 -13.33 -1.11
N ALA A 237 -12.35 -12.49 -0.59
CA ALA A 237 -12.70 -11.48 0.40
C ALA A 237 -13.66 -10.45 -0.18
N TYR A 238 -13.42 -10.00 -1.40
CA TYR A 238 -14.29 -9.04 -2.09
C TYR A 238 -15.70 -9.61 -2.30
N GLU A 239 -15.78 -10.87 -2.73
CA GLU A 239 -17.08 -11.51 -2.97
C GLU A 239 -17.78 -11.88 -1.67
N TRP A 240 -17.08 -12.12 -0.58
CA TRP A 240 -17.69 -12.27 0.74
C TRP A 240 -18.51 -11.01 1.11
N MET A 241 -17.99 -9.82 0.79
CA MET A 241 -18.68 -8.56 1.05
C MET A 241 -19.75 -8.23 0.00
N PHE A 242 -19.43 -8.40 -1.29
CA PHE A 242 -20.22 -7.83 -2.39
C PHE A 242 -21.04 -8.86 -3.19
N ASN A 243 -20.97 -10.15 -2.87
CA ASN A 243 -21.83 -11.13 -3.52
C ASN A 243 -23.29 -10.73 -3.36
N GLY A 244 -24.06 -10.83 -4.44
CA GLY A 244 -25.46 -10.39 -4.48
C GLY A 244 -25.64 -8.99 -5.06
N VAL A 245 -24.57 -8.19 -5.15
CA VAL A 245 -24.56 -6.94 -5.90
C VAL A 245 -24.00 -7.24 -7.28
N ASN A 246 -24.81 -7.18 -8.32
CA ASN A 246 -24.48 -7.69 -9.66
C ASN A 246 -24.13 -6.60 -10.66
N THR A 247 -24.23 -5.32 -10.28
CA THR A 247 -23.87 -4.19 -11.12
C THR A 247 -22.58 -3.59 -10.62
N TYR A 248 -21.59 -3.40 -11.52
CA TYR A 248 -20.29 -2.81 -11.17
C TYR A 248 -20.05 -1.52 -11.96
N HIS A 249 -19.10 -0.71 -11.51
CA HIS A 249 -18.92 0.67 -11.98
C HIS A 249 -17.49 1.01 -12.41
N GLN A 250 -16.61 0.02 -12.55
CA GLN A 250 -15.22 0.26 -12.87
C GLN A 250 -14.97 0.37 -14.37
N GLY A 251 -14.17 1.36 -14.77
CA GLY A 251 -13.56 1.40 -16.10
C GLY A 251 -12.35 0.46 -16.20
N ASN A 252 -11.70 0.42 -17.38
CA ASN A 252 -10.55 -0.44 -17.65
C ASN A 252 -9.29 0.10 -16.98
N MET A 253 -8.87 -0.51 -15.87
CA MET A 253 -7.64 -0.17 -15.15
C MET A 253 -6.37 -0.52 -15.92
N GLY A 254 -6.43 -1.46 -16.86
CA GLY A 254 -5.30 -1.83 -17.71
C GLY A 254 -4.87 -0.72 -18.67
N ALA A 255 -5.72 0.29 -18.91
CA ALA A 255 -5.40 1.42 -19.77
C ALA A 255 -4.61 2.54 -19.08
N MET A 256 -4.27 2.39 -17.83
CA MET A 256 -3.49 3.40 -17.09
C MET A 256 -2.12 3.60 -17.73
N LYS A 257 -1.64 4.85 -17.72
CA LYS A 257 -0.33 5.22 -18.24
C LYS A 257 0.68 5.42 -17.09
N PRO A 258 1.99 5.13 -17.32
CA PRO A 258 3.01 5.40 -16.32
C PRO A 258 3.09 6.90 -16.00
N PRO A 259 3.41 7.27 -14.75
CA PRO A 259 3.71 8.66 -14.43
C PRO A 259 4.98 9.12 -15.13
N ALA A 260 5.07 10.40 -15.42
CA ALA A 260 6.24 11.01 -16.05
C ALA A 260 7.32 11.31 -14.99
N GLY A 261 8.48 10.66 -15.10
CA GLY A 261 9.72 11.00 -14.36
C GLY A 261 9.50 11.37 -12.90
N ASN A 262 10.08 12.47 -12.46
CA ASN A 262 9.99 12.98 -11.08
C ASN A 262 8.70 13.75 -10.80
N SER A 263 7.71 13.61 -11.63
CA SER A 263 6.41 14.26 -11.45
C SER A 263 5.77 13.82 -10.15
N GLN A 264 5.08 14.75 -9.50
CA GLN A 264 4.19 14.44 -8.38
C GLN A 264 2.83 13.93 -8.83
N ALA A 265 2.59 13.89 -10.13
CA ALA A 265 1.33 13.43 -10.66
C ALA A 265 1.10 11.98 -10.25
N LYS A 266 -0.04 11.71 -9.67
CA LYS A 266 -0.45 10.34 -9.38
C LYS A 266 -0.84 9.64 -10.66
N PRO A 267 -0.65 8.32 -10.76
CA PRO A 267 -1.06 7.59 -11.95
C PRO A 267 -2.53 7.84 -12.27
N ALA A 268 -2.83 8.00 -13.56
CA ALA A 268 -4.21 8.14 -14.01
C ALA A 268 -5.02 6.92 -13.58
N GLY A 269 -6.27 7.13 -13.17
CA GLY A 269 -7.16 6.06 -12.74
C GLY A 269 -7.06 5.67 -11.28
N VAL A 270 -6.11 6.22 -10.53
CA VAL A 270 -6.07 6.03 -9.07
C VAL A 270 -7.13 6.93 -8.44
N VAL A 271 -8.07 6.31 -7.73
CA VAL A 271 -9.24 6.97 -7.13
C VAL A 271 -8.84 7.94 -6.01
N THR A 272 -7.58 7.88 -5.56
CA THR A 272 -7.03 8.69 -4.47
C THR A 272 -7.07 10.20 -4.69
N ASN A 273 -7.34 10.68 -5.92
CA ASN A 273 -7.41 12.11 -6.24
C ASN A 273 -8.78 12.74 -6.00
N ARG A 274 -9.74 11.97 -5.48
CA ARG A 274 -11.07 12.49 -5.25
C ARG A 274 -11.18 13.15 -3.88
N PRO A 275 -11.90 14.28 -3.77
CA PRO A 275 -12.34 14.74 -2.47
C PRO A 275 -13.15 13.64 -1.79
N ASP A 276 -12.93 13.44 -0.50
CA ASP A 276 -13.50 12.32 0.24
C ASP A 276 -15.03 12.24 0.21
N ASN A 277 -15.69 13.37 0.07
CA ASN A 277 -17.13 13.46 0.03
C ASN A 277 -17.68 13.62 -1.39
N ALA A 278 -16.80 13.61 -2.40
CA ALA A 278 -17.28 13.67 -3.76
C ALA A 278 -18.04 12.37 -4.07
N PRO A 279 -19.24 12.48 -4.64
CA PRO A 279 -19.90 11.30 -5.17
C PRO A 279 -18.90 10.62 -6.09
N VAL A 280 -18.69 9.34 -5.90
CA VAL A 280 -17.97 8.57 -6.91
C VAL A 280 -18.81 8.71 -8.16
N GLU A 281 -18.34 9.53 -9.12
CA GLU A 281 -18.96 9.51 -10.44
C GLU A 281 -18.82 8.10 -10.96
N ALA A 282 -19.89 7.39 -10.77
CA ALA A 282 -20.01 6.08 -11.32
C ALA A 282 -19.90 6.21 -12.82
N ALA A 283 -18.90 5.55 -13.42
CA ALA A 283 -19.12 5.03 -14.73
C ALA A 283 -20.50 4.37 -14.72
N ALA A 284 -21.30 4.55 -15.77
CA ALA A 284 -22.60 3.91 -15.85
C ALA A 284 -22.48 2.44 -15.42
N GLY A 285 -23.40 1.99 -14.57
CA GLY A 285 -23.36 0.64 -14.05
C GLY A 285 -23.44 -0.41 -15.16
N THR A 286 -22.61 -1.42 -15.05
CA THR A 286 -22.58 -2.57 -15.97
C THR A 286 -22.99 -3.81 -15.21
N GLU A 287 -23.95 -4.56 -15.76
CA GLU A 287 -24.38 -5.84 -15.21
C GLU A 287 -23.26 -6.86 -15.37
N MET A 288 -22.94 -7.59 -14.30
CA MET A 288 -22.00 -8.70 -14.39
C MET A 288 -22.57 -9.81 -15.29
N THR A 289 -21.70 -10.42 -16.08
CA THR A 289 -22.05 -11.58 -16.93
C THR A 289 -22.42 -12.79 -16.07
N ALA A 290 -23.02 -13.79 -16.68
CA ALA A 290 -23.32 -15.05 -15.99
C ALA A 290 -22.04 -15.72 -15.43
N VAL A 291 -20.94 -15.64 -16.19
CA VAL A 291 -19.63 -16.19 -15.76
C VAL A 291 -19.10 -15.42 -14.55
N GLN A 292 -19.21 -14.09 -14.54
CA GLN A 292 -18.81 -13.26 -13.42
C GLN A 292 -19.68 -13.51 -12.19
N GLN A 293 -20.99 -13.67 -12.36
CA GLN A 293 -21.87 -14.00 -11.24
C GLN A 293 -21.58 -15.38 -10.66
N GLN A 294 -21.24 -16.36 -11.50
CA GLN A 294 -20.82 -17.67 -11.02
C GLN A 294 -19.47 -17.58 -10.26
N ALA A 295 -18.53 -16.79 -10.78
CA ALA A 295 -17.26 -16.54 -10.09
C ALA A 295 -17.49 -15.90 -8.71
N SER A 296 -18.42 -14.95 -8.61
CA SER A 296 -18.80 -14.33 -7.34
C SER A 296 -19.27 -15.37 -6.33
N LYS A 297 -20.16 -16.26 -6.75
CA LYS A 297 -20.70 -17.34 -5.92
C LYS A 297 -19.60 -18.30 -5.46
N ASP A 298 -18.76 -18.75 -6.39
CA ASP A 298 -17.66 -19.68 -6.09
C ASP A 298 -16.67 -19.08 -5.11
N LEU A 299 -16.24 -17.84 -5.34
CA LEU A 299 -15.26 -17.15 -4.52
C LEU A 299 -15.78 -16.86 -3.12
N LYS A 300 -17.02 -16.42 -3.00
CA LYS A 300 -17.67 -16.25 -1.69
C LYS A 300 -17.64 -17.55 -0.89
N ALA A 301 -17.94 -18.68 -1.53
CA ALA A 301 -17.98 -19.99 -0.87
C ALA A 301 -16.60 -20.42 -0.35
N MET A 302 -15.51 -19.91 -0.93
CA MET A 302 -14.13 -20.24 -0.52
C MET A 302 -13.68 -19.47 0.73
N TYR A 303 -14.27 -18.33 1.03
CA TYR A 303 -13.75 -17.41 2.05
C TYR A 303 -13.81 -17.97 3.48
N PRO A 304 -14.90 -18.63 3.93
CA PRO A 304 -14.94 -19.15 5.31
C PRO A 304 -13.79 -20.12 5.64
N ALA A 305 -13.49 -21.05 4.75
CA ALA A 305 -12.39 -21.99 4.98
C ALA A 305 -11.05 -21.26 5.09
N TYR A 306 -10.83 -20.25 4.25
CA TYR A 306 -9.62 -19.43 4.32
C TYR A 306 -9.51 -18.69 5.64
N ILE A 307 -10.54 -17.96 6.06
CA ILE A 307 -10.54 -17.23 7.34
C ILE A 307 -10.28 -18.19 8.50
N ASN A 308 -10.98 -19.32 8.53
CA ASN A 308 -10.82 -20.29 9.61
C ASN A 308 -9.42 -20.88 9.65
N SER A 309 -8.77 -21.04 8.49
CA SER A 309 -7.39 -21.54 8.41
C SER A 309 -6.36 -20.61 9.03
N LEU A 310 -6.68 -19.33 9.18
CA LEU A 310 -5.77 -18.33 9.73
C LEU A 310 -5.70 -18.34 11.26
N HIS A 311 -6.67 -18.95 11.91
CA HIS A 311 -6.75 -19.00 13.38
C HIS A 311 -6.66 -17.60 14.02
N LEU A 312 -7.41 -16.66 13.47
CA LEU A 312 -7.43 -15.28 13.96
C LEU A 312 -8.12 -15.20 15.32
N VAL A 313 -7.62 -14.34 16.18
CA VAL A 313 -8.24 -14.01 17.45
C VAL A 313 -8.38 -12.49 17.59
N ASP A 314 -9.38 -12.05 18.35
CA ASP A 314 -9.49 -10.63 18.68
C ASP A 314 -8.54 -10.25 19.84
N LYS A 315 -8.58 -8.98 20.25
CA LYS A 315 -7.74 -8.46 21.35
C LYS A 315 -7.98 -9.16 22.69
N ASN A 316 -9.12 -9.84 22.84
CA ASN A 316 -9.49 -10.58 24.06
C ASN A 316 -9.20 -12.08 23.93
N GLY A 317 -8.57 -12.51 22.83
CA GLY A 317 -8.27 -13.91 22.58
C GLY A 317 -9.44 -14.75 22.07
N LYS A 318 -10.56 -14.10 21.69
CA LYS A 318 -11.71 -14.79 21.12
C LYS A 318 -11.45 -15.21 19.69
N ASP A 319 -11.73 -16.47 19.35
CA ASP A 319 -11.59 -16.98 17.99
C ASP A 319 -12.53 -16.24 17.02
N LEU A 320 -11.98 -15.84 15.88
CA LEU A 320 -12.71 -15.20 14.82
C LEU A 320 -12.85 -16.17 13.65
N THR A 321 -14.08 -16.65 13.46
CA THR A 321 -14.39 -17.68 12.46
C THR A 321 -15.62 -17.31 11.64
N LEU A 322 -15.81 -18.04 10.53
CA LEU A 322 -16.98 -17.96 9.69
C LEU A 322 -17.57 -19.35 9.49
N ASP A 323 -18.91 -19.42 9.46
CA ASP A 323 -19.61 -20.63 9.03
C ASP A 323 -19.68 -20.70 7.50
N GLU A 324 -20.27 -21.77 6.97
CA GLU A 324 -20.39 -21.98 5.52
C GLU A 324 -21.19 -20.89 4.80
N ASN A 325 -22.03 -20.17 5.53
CA ASN A 325 -22.83 -19.05 4.99
C ASN A 325 -22.10 -17.70 5.08
N GLY A 326 -20.86 -17.69 5.57
CA GLY A 326 -20.06 -16.47 5.72
C GLY A 326 -20.47 -15.63 6.92
N ARG A 327 -21.10 -16.22 7.93
CA ARG A 327 -21.50 -15.58 9.18
C ARG A 327 -20.64 -16.08 10.34
N GLY A 328 -20.60 -15.32 11.41
CA GLY A 328 -19.89 -15.73 12.62
C GLY A 328 -19.08 -14.60 13.22
N SER A 329 -18.17 -14.95 14.12
CA SER A 329 -17.43 -13.95 14.91
C SER A 329 -16.53 -13.04 14.07
N PHE A 330 -16.01 -13.52 12.96
CA PHE A 330 -15.24 -12.65 12.05
C PHE A 330 -16.16 -11.58 11.42
N ALA A 331 -17.34 -11.96 10.96
CA ALA A 331 -18.32 -10.99 10.45
C ALA A 331 -18.73 -9.98 11.52
N ASP A 332 -18.93 -10.42 12.76
CA ASP A 332 -19.25 -9.54 13.88
C ASP A 332 -18.12 -8.55 14.16
N TYR A 333 -16.87 -9.00 14.03
CA TYR A 333 -15.70 -8.12 14.15
C TYR A 333 -15.73 -7.02 13.07
N ILE A 334 -15.96 -7.37 11.81
CA ILE A 334 -16.07 -6.41 10.70
C ILE A 334 -17.21 -5.43 10.96
N LYS A 335 -18.37 -5.92 11.37
CA LYS A 335 -19.51 -5.08 11.74
C LYS A 335 -19.13 -4.08 12.85
N SER A 336 -18.37 -4.52 13.85
CA SER A 336 -17.96 -3.66 14.96
C SER A 336 -17.11 -2.47 14.51
N ILE A 337 -16.28 -2.64 13.49
CA ILE A 337 -15.47 -1.56 12.92
C ILE A 337 -16.35 -0.52 12.24
N TYR A 338 -17.31 -0.95 11.41
CA TYR A 338 -18.25 -0.04 10.77
C TYR A 338 -19.19 0.63 11.77
N MET A 339 -19.63 -0.10 12.78
CA MET A 339 -20.52 0.47 13.83
C MET A 339 -19.79 1.55 14.65
N ALA A 340 -18.51 1.33 14.97
CA ALA A 340 -17.69 2.34 15.65
C ALA A 340 -17.51 3.59 14.79
N SER A 341 -17.32 3.42 13.47
CA SER A 341 -17.24 4.50 12.51
C SER A 341 -18.55 5.31 12.47
N ALA A 342 -19.68 4.61 12.35
CA ALA A 342 -21.00 5.23 12.35
C ALA A 342 -21.28 5.96 13.65
N GLN A 343 -20.92 5.36 14.78
CA GLN A 343 -21.14 5.98 16.10
C GLN A 343 -20.37 7.29 16.23
N LYS A 344 -19.12 7.31 15.80
CA LYS A 344 -18.30 8.52 15.82
C LYS A 344 -18.91 9.61 14.94
N ALA A 345 -19.40 9.26 13.75
CA ALA A 345 -20.08 10.19 12.86
C ALA A 345 -21.36 10.74 13.49
N LEU A 346 -22.16 9.87 14.11
CA LEU A 346 -23.38 10.26 14.80
C LEU A 346 -23.08 11.22 15.97
N ASP A 347 -22.08 10.90 16.78
CA ASP A 347 -21.65 11.74 17.91
C ASP A 347 -21.17 13.12 17.44
N ASN A 348 -20.64 13.21 16.22
CA ASN A 348 -20.21 14.46 15.61
C ASN A 348 -21.35 15.20 14.88
N GLY A 349 -22.58 14.74 14.99
CA GLY A 349 -23.74 15.40 14.42
C GLY A 349 -24.09 15.01 12.98
N THR A 350 -23.46 14.00 12.42
CA THR A 350 -23.80 13.52 11.08
C THR A 350 -25.19 12.88 11.08
N ASP A 351 -26.02 13.25 10.11
CA ASP A 351 -27.32 12.62 9.90
C ASP A 351 -27.14 11.26 9.21
N LEU A 352 -27.42 10.18 9.93
CA LEU A 352 -27.31 8.81 9.43
C LEU A 352 -28.68 8.19 9.05
N SER A 353 -29.74 8.99 9.01
CA SER A 353 -31.10 8.49 8.78
C SER A 353 -31.28 7.80 7.42
N SER A 354 -30.46 8.16 6.42
CA SER A 354 -30.49 7.53 5.10
C SER A 354 -29.77 6.17 5.05
N LYS A 355 -29.00 5.83 6.08
CA LYS A 355 -28.27 4.56 6.16
C LYS A 355 -29.15 3.49 6.79
N THR A 356 -30.08 2.96 6.00
CA THR A 356 -31.09 2.01 6.47
C THR A 356 -30.52 0.66 6.93
N TRP A 357 -29.26 0.39 6.58
CA TRP A 357 -28.54 -0.80 7.04
C TRP A 357 -28.00 -0.67 8.48
N LEU A 358 -28.07 0.54 9.08
CA LEU A 358 -27.72 0.76 10.48
C LEU A 358 -28.98 0.64 11.36
N THR A 359 -28.82 0.05 12.54
CA THR A 359 -29.82 0.08 13.62
C THR A 359 -29.34 1.07 14.68
N ILE A 360 -30.11 2.13 14.88
CA ILE A 360 -29.77 3.20 15.83
C ILE A 360 -30.91 3.35 16.82
N ASN A 361 -30.60 3.28 18.12
CA ASN A 361 -31.55 3.44 19.21
C ASN A 361 -30.98 4.42 20.22
N ASP A 362 -31.72 5.50 20.52
CA ASP A 362 -31.34 6.52 21.51
C ASP A 362 -29.91 7.03 21.33
N GLY A 363 -29.55 7.37 20.09
CA GLY A 363 -28.22 7.88 19.77
C GLY A 363 -27.10 6.84 19.79
N LYS A 364 -27.43 5.55 19.86
CA LYS A 364 -26.47 4.45 19.86
C LYS A 364 -26.67 3.56 18.63
N VAL A 365 -25.57 3.31 17.92
CA VAL A 365 -25.53 2.32 16.84
C VAL A 365 -25.43 0.96 17.50
N THR A 366 -26.47 0.14 17.37
CA THR A 366 -26.58 -1.14 18.06
C THR A 366 -26.36 -2.35 17.16
N ASP A 367 -26.55 -2.20 15.87
CA ASP A 367 -26.34 -3.27 14.88
C ASP A 367 -26.18 -2.67 13.48
N MET A 368 -25.75 -3.51 12.54
CA MET A 368 -25.74 -3.20 11.12
C MET A 368 -25.94 -4.47 10.29
N ASP A 369 -26.41 -4.28 9.07
CA ASP A 369 -26.57 -5.34 8.06
C ASP A 369 -25.48 -5.17 6.99
N LEU A 370 -24.55 -6.13 6.91
CA LEU A 370 -23.47 -6.10 5.92
C LEU A 370 -23.99 -6.17 4.48
N ALA A 371 -25.02 -6.97 4.23
CA ALA A 371 -25.63 -7.07 2.90
C ALA A 371 -26.26 -5.73 2.48
N GLY A 372 -26.94 -5.06 3.41
CA GLY A 372 -27.49 -3.73 3.17
C GLY A 372 -26.41 -2.67 2.94
N TYR A 373 -25.32 -2.76 3.68
CA TYR A 373 -24.14 -1.92 3.45
C TYR A 373 -23.61 -2.08 2.03
N ALA A 374 -23.42 -3.33 1.58
CA ALA A 374 -22.87 -3.61 0.25
C ALA A 374 -23.77 -3.08 -0.87
N VAL A 375 -25.09 -3.18 -0.71
CA VAL A 375 -26.06 -2.63 -1.66
C VAL A 375 -25.99 -1.10 -1.71
N ASP A 376 -25.85 -0.46 -0.56
CA ASP A 376 -25.78 1.01 -0.45
C ASP A 376 -24.48 1.55 -1.04
N VAL A 377 -23.35 0.99 -0.67
CA VAL A 377 -22.03 1.46 -1.15
C VAL A 377 -21.79 1.07 -2.61
N THR A 378 -22.42 0.03 -3.07
CA THR A 378 -22.28 -0.61 -4.38
C THR A 378 -20.89 -1.20 -4.63
N ARG A 379 -20.76 -2.04 -5.63
CA ARG A 379 -19.45 -2.61 -6.00
C ARG A 379 -18.83 -1.85 -7.15
N LEU A 380 -17.51 -1.66 -7.05
CA LEU A 380 -16.75 -1.03 -8.13
C LEU A 380 -16.36 -2.05 -9.20
N LYS A 381 -15.86 -3.20 -8.80
CA LYS A 381 -15.24 -4.19 -9.68
C LYS A 381 -16.16 -5.40 -9.92
N ALA A 382 -16.10 -5.94 -11.14
CA ALA A 382 -16.71 -7.23 -11.44
C ALA A 382 -15.91 -8.37 -10.78
N ALA A 383 -16.52 -9.53 -10.64
CA ALA A 383 -15.83 -10.72 -10.12
C ALA A 383 -15.11 -11.49 -11.23
N PRO A 384 -13.88 -11.98 -10.99
CA PRO A 384 -13.02 -11.70 -9.82
C PRO A 384 -12.43 -10.29 -9.85
N ALA A 385 -12.38 -9.64 -8.68
CA ALA A 385 -12.02 -8.21 -8.58
C ALA A 385 -10.54 -7.92 -8.89
N PHE A 386 -9.64 -8.83 -8.54
CA PHE A 386 -8.19 -8.60 -8.63
C PHE A 386 -7.49 -9.52 -9.61
N ASP A 387 -7.94 -10.75 -9.75
CA ASP A 387 -7.42 -11.69 -10.78
C ASP A 387 -8.51 -11.96 -11.82
N ALA A 388 -8.80 -10.93 -12.61
CA ALA A 388 -9.85 -11.00 -13.63
C ALA A 388 -9.61 -12.15 -14.61
N LEU A 389 -10.68 -12.84 -15.00
CA LEU A 389 -10.58 -14.01 -15.86
C LEU A 389 -10.04 -13.68 -17.27
N ASP A 390 -10.23 -12.44 -17.72
CA ASP A 390 -9.68 -11.92 -18.98
C ASP A 390 -8.32 -11.23 -18.81
N MET A 391 -7.72 -11.32 -17.62
CA MET A 391 -6.44 -10.73 -17.28
C MET A 391 -6.38 -9.22 -17.42
N SER A 392 -7.52 -8.53 -17.34
CA SER A 392 -7.60 -7.06 -17.49
C SER A 392 -7.23 -6.29 -16.22
N SER A 393 -7.07 -6.95 -15.09
CA SER A 393 -6.75 -6.27 -13.82
C SER A 393 -5.30 -5.84 -13.74
N ALA A 394 -5.05 -4.75 -13.00
CA ALA A 394 -3.71 -4.23 -12.74
C ALA A 394 -2.80 -5.29 -12.11
N GLU A 395 -3.35 -6.09 -11.19
CA GLU A 395 -2.63 -7.11 -10.45
C GLU A 395 -2.14 -8.25 -11.36
N THR A 396 -2.94 -8.68 -12.34
CA THR A 396 -2.48 -9.70 -13.30
C THR A 396 -1.29 -9.20 -14.13
N GLU A 397 -1.27 -7.90 -14.44
CA GLU A 397 -0.12 -7.30 -15.12
C GLU A 397 1.09 -7.22 -14.20
N GLU A 398 0.92 -6.92 -12.92
CA GLU A 398 2.04 -6.92 -11.96
C GLU A 398 2.65 -8.31 -11.80
N PHE A 399 1.85 -9.37 -11.89
CA PHE A 399 2.33 -10.74 -11.81
C PHE A 399 2.85 -11.33 -13.12
N GLY A 400 3.06 -10.52 -14.15
CA GLY A 400 3.77 -10.95 -15.34
C GLY A 400 5.22 -11.35 -15.07
N THR A 401 5.96 -11.63 -16.12
CA THR A 401 7.38 -11.99 -16.08
C THR A 401 8.19 -11.04 -16.94
N ALA A 402 9.50 -11.25 -17.01
CA ALA A 402 10.36 -10.45 -17.88
C ALA A 402 9.93 -10.50 -19.37
N THR A 403 9.28 -11.57 -19.78
CA THR A 403 8.88 -11.80 -21.17
C THR A 403 7.38 -11.93 -21.37
N VAL A 404 6.60 -12.07 -20.32
CA VAL A 404 5.15 -12.26 -20.37
C VAL A 404 4.47 -11.12 -19.58
N ASP A 405 3.66 -10.36 -20.27
CA ASP A 405 3.06 -9.15 -19.68
C ASP A 405 2.13 -9.44 -18.50
N LYS A 406 1.35 -10.51 -18.57
CA LYS A 406 0.30 -10.80 -17.58
C LYS A 406 0.30 -12.27 -17.20
N GLN A 407 0.09 -12.55 -15.92
CA GLN A 407 -0.16 -13.90 -15.41
C GLN A 407 -1.25 -13.85 -14.35
N HIS A 408 -2.07 -14.89 -14.32
CA HIS A 408 -2.93 -15.13 -13.15
C HIS A 408 -2.06 -15.40 -11.92
N PHE A 409 -2.58 -15.07 -10.76
CA PHE A 409 -1.89 -15.33 -9.49
C PHE A 409 -2.78 -16.09 -8.50
N THR A 410 -3.98 -16.48 -8.92
CA THR A 410 -4.87 -17.38 -8.18
C THR A 410 -5.17 -18.62 -9.01
N VAL A 411 -5.33 -19.74 -8.32
CA VAL A 411 -5.72 -21.00 -8.97
C VAL A 411 -7.08 -20.84 -9.65
N TYR A 412 -8.02 -20.17 -8.97
CA TYR A 412 -9.35 -19.92 -9.54
C TYR A 412 -9.26 -19.14 -10.86
N GLY A 413 -8.50 -18.06 -10.90
CA GLY A 413 -8.33 -17.24 -12.10
C GLY A 413 -7.74 -18.03 -13.24
N LYS A 414 -6.70 -18.83 -12.98
CA LYS A 414 -6.06 -19.69 -13.98
C LYS A 414 -7.02 -20.75 -14.51
N ASP A 415 -7.74 -21.43 -13.63
CA ASP A 415 -8.63 -22.55 -14.00
C ASP A 415 -9.86 -22.06 -14.78
N HIS A 416 -10.29 -20.83 -14.57
CA HIS A 416 -11.46 -20.25 -15.23
C HIS A 416 -11.09 -19.16 -16.23
N SER A 417 -9.82 -19.06 -16.61
CA SER A 417 -9.34 -18.02 -17.53
C SER A 417 -10.04 -18.06 -18.87
N THR A 418 -10.38 -16.88 -19.39
CA THR A 418 -10.91 -16.73 -20.74
C THR A 418 -9.82 -16.49 -21.78
N ILE A 419 -8.56 -16.40 -21.34
CA ILE A 419 -7.41 -16.17 -22.22
C ILE A 419 -6.70 -17.48 -22.48
N ALA A 420 -6.65 -17.88 -23.75
CA ALA A 420 -5.95 -19.09 -24.16
C ALA A 420 -4.45 -18.97 -23.89
N GLY A 421 -3.84 -20.04 -23.37
CA GLY A 421 -2.42 -20.06 -23.07
C GLY A 421 -2.00 -19.23 -21.85
N SER A 422 -2.95 -18.76 -21.05
CA SER A 422 -2.63 -18.05 -19.81
C SER A 422 -1.85 -18.94 -18.85
N ALA A 423 -1.00 -18.31 -18.04
CA ALA A 423 -0.18 -19.00 -17.05
C ALA A 423 -0.55 -18.54 -15.64
N LEU A 424 -0.17 -19.36 -14.66
CA LEU A 424 -0.22 -19.01 -13.26
C LEU A 424 1.17 -18.56 -12.80
N ALA A 425 1.24 -17.44 -12.12
CA ALA A 425 2.49 -16.93 -11.54
C ALA A 425 3.09 -17.95 -10.56
N ASP A 426 4.41 -17.95 -10.49
CA ASP A 426 5.12 -18.80 -9.54
C ASP A 426 4.67 -18.52 -8.12
N LYS A 427 4.38 -19.57 -7.37
CA LYS A 427 3.88 -19.43 -5.99
C LYS A 427 4.87 -18.70 -5.06
N ASP A 428 6.18 -18.81 -5.32
CA ASP A 428 7.19 -18.10 -4.53
C ASP A 428 7.16 -16.59 -4.79
N ILE A 429 6.81 -16.18 -6.01
CA ILE A 429 6.61 -14.77 -6.32
C ILE A 429 5.34 -14.26 -5.64
N VAL A 430 4.24 -15.00 -5.75
CA VAL A 430 2.98 -14.65 -5.08
C VAL A 430 3.21 -14.52 -3.56
N LYS A 431 3.97 -15.45 -2.97
CA LYS A 431 4.35 -15.39 -1.57
C LYS A 431 5.00 -14.06 -1.18
N THR A 432 5.93 -13.57 -2.00
CA THR A 432 6.68 -12.33 -1.70
C THR A 432 5.82 -11.08 -1.70
N MET A 433 4.64 -11.13 -2.28
CA MET A 433 3.70 -10.01 -2.35
C MET A 433 2.64 -10.04 -1.25
N ASN A 434 2.65 -11.04 -0.38
CA ASN A 434 1.66 -11.18 0.68
C ASN A 434 2.30 -11.02 2.06
N PRO A 435 2.03 -9.90 2.77
CA PRO A 435 2.63 -9.64 4.08
C PRO A 435 2.26 -10.70 5.13
N LEU A 436 1.13 -11.38 4.99
CA LEU A 436 0.71 -12.41 5.95
C LEU A 436 1.68 -13.59 6.02
N ASN A 437 2.48 -13.80 4.97
CA ASN A 437 3.49 -14.85 4.96
C ASN A 437 4.73 -14.50 5.80
N TYR A 438 4.82 -13.27 6.29
CA TYR A 438 6.04 -12.76 6.96
C TYR A 438 5.78 -12.30 8.40
N ILE A 439 4.59 -11.80 8.70
CA ILE A 439 4.26 -11.29 10.04
C ILE A 439 4.41 -12.40 11.08
N GLY A 440 5.25 -12.15 12.08
CA GLY A 440 5.47 -13.08 13.19
C GLY A 440 6.31 -14.31 12.83
N LYS A 441 6.95 -14.32 11.67
CA LYS A 441 7.77 -15.45 11.24
C LYS A 441 9.21 -15.32 11.71
N SER A 442 9.84 -16.48 11.99
CA SER A 442 11.25 -16.53 12.35
C SER A 442 12.14 -15.96 11.26
N GLY A 443 13.16 -15.18 11.65
CA GLY A 443 14.11 -14.58 10.72
C GLY A 443 13.58 -13.34 10.00
N VAL A 444 12.41 -12.85 10.37
CA VAL A 444 11.81 -11.64 9.80
C VAL A 444 11.58 -10.62 10.92
N LYS A 445 11.92 -9.37 10.63
CA LYS A 445 11.70 -8.26 11.56
C LYS A 445 10.52 -7.42 11.08
N THR A 446 9.41 -7.52 11.79
CA THR A 446 8.19 -6.75 11.50
C THR A 446 8.20 -5.45 12.30
N ALA A 447 7.79 -4.35 11.67
CA ALA A 447 7.65 -3.06 12.34
C ALA A 447 6.71 -3.18 13.54
N HIS A 448 7.02 -2.46 14.62
CA HIS A 448 6.22 -2.56 15.85
C HIS A 448 4.94 -1.71 15.80
N TYR A 449 4.96 -0.55 15.15
CA TYR A 449 3.85 0.40 15.16
C TYR A 449 3.18 0.46 13.78
N TRP A 450 1.83 0.34 13.81
CA TRP A 450 1.03 0.29 12.60
C TRP A 450 -0.18 1.19 12.72
N ARG A 451 -0.42 2.01 11.70
CA ARG A 451 -1.65 2.78 11.55
C ARG A 451 -2.30 2.37 10.23
N ILE A 452 -3.48 1.79 10.32
CA ILE A 452 -4.18 1.22 9.17
C ILE A 452 -5.54 1.92 9.05
N ARG A 453 -5.82 2.47 7.86
CA ARG A 453 -7.10 3.12 7.58
C ARG A 453 -7.68 2.55 6.29
N HIS A 454 -8.99 2.33 6.34
CA HIS A 454 -9.78 1.91 5.18
C HIS A 454 -11.10 2.66 5.24
N GLY A 455 -11.39 3.52 4.26
CA GLY A 455 -12.59 4.35 4.28
C GLY A 455 -13.88 3.53 4.35
N GLU A 456 -14.86 4.03 5.10
CA GLU A 456 -16.15 3.33 5.24
C GLU A 456 -16.86 3.17 3.89
N ALA A 457 -16.72 4.14 2.98
CA ALA A 457 -17.31 4.12 1.65
C ALA A 457 -16.39 3.55 0.57
N ASP A 458 -15.23 3.00 0.95
CA ASP A 458 -14.31 2.40 0.00
C ASP A 458 -14.87 1.09 -0.55
N ARG A 459 -14.99 1.02 -1.87
CA ARG A 459 -15.50 -0.13 -2.61
C ARG A 459 -14.52 -0.64 -3.67
N ASP A 460 -13.32 -0.06 -3.72
CA ASP A 460 -12.22 -0.55 -4.56
C ASP A 460 -11.69 -1.88 -4.03
N THR A 461 -11.59 -2.00 -2.72
CA THR A 461 -11.38 -3.27 -2.03
C THR A 461 -12.36 -3.39 -0.86
N THR A 462 -12.34 -4.49 -0.15
CA THR A 462 -13.14 -4.68 1.06
C THR A 462 -12.30 -4.43 2.31
N ILE A 463 -12.94 -3.91 3.36
CA ILE A 463 -12.28 -3.74 4.67
C ILE A 463 -11.73 -5.06 5.22
N ALA A 464 -12.28 -6.20 4.80
CA ALA A 464 -11.81 -7.52 5.22
C ALA A 464 -10.32 -7.72 4.91
N VAL A 465 -9.82 -7.15 3.81
CA VAL A 465 -8.41 -7.27 3.42
C VAL A 465 -7.48 -6.63 4.46
N PRO A 466 -7.57 -5.33 4.78
CA PRO A 466 -6.73 -4.76 5.84
C PRO A 466 -7.07 -5.29 7.23
N ALA A 467 -8.30 -5.70 7.48
CA ALA A 467 -8.70 -6.26 8.78
C ALA A 467 -7.92 -7.52 9.15
N VAL A 468 -7.73 -8.42 8.20
CA VAL A 468 -6.96 -9.66 8.42
C VAL A 468 -5.51 -9.31 8.77
N VAL A 469 -4.91 -8.35 8.07
CA VAL A 469 -3.54 -7.88 8.38
C VAL A 469 -3.48 -7.27 9.78
N ALA A 470 -4.43 -6.39 10.11
CA ALA A 470 -4.50 -5.75 11.43
C ALA A 470 -4.63 -6.79 12.56
N LEU A 471 -5.48 -7.79 12.38
CA LEU A 471 -5.67 -8.87 13.35
C LEU A 471 -4.41 -9.71 13.51
N ARG A 472 -3.76 -10.07 12.41
CA ARG A 472 -2.51 -10.85 12.47
C ARG A 472 -1.40 -10.08 13.17
N LEU A 473 -1.27 -8.80 12.89
CA LEU A 473 -0.29 -7.93 13.56
C LEU A 473 -0.58 -7.83 15.07
N GLN A 474 -1.81 -7.56 15.43
CA GLN A 474 -2.24 -7.44 16.82
C GLN A 474 -2.03 -8.75 17.58
N GLN A 475 -2.42 -9.87 17.00
CA GLN A 475 -2.25 -11.20 17.55
C GLN A 475 -0.77 -11.53 17.77
N SER A 476 0.09 -11.01 16.93
CA SER A 476 1.55 -11.21 17.01
C SER A 476 2.24 -10.24 17.99
N GLY A 477 1.51 -9.38 18.67
CA GLY A 477 2.04 -8.49 19.70
C GLY A 477 2.47 -7.11 19.23
N TYR A 478 2.16 -6.72 18.01
CA TYR A 478 2.46 -5.40 17.48
C TYR A 478 1.38 -4.39 17.85
N ASP A 479 1.76 -3.11 17.90
CA ASP A 479 0.88 -2.00 18.22
C ASP A 479 0.13 -1.56 16.96
N VAL A 480 -1.18 -1.76 16.93
CA VAL A 480 -2.02 -1.53 15.75
C VAL A 480 -3.14 -0.56 16.07
N ASP A 481 -3.20 0.51 15.28
CA ASP A 481 -4.29 1.48 15.27
C ASP A 481 -5.05 1.33 13.96
N PHE A 482 -6.14 0.57 13.99
CA PHE A 482 -6.98 0.27 12.83
C PHE A 482 -8.35 0.91 12.97
N ALA A 483 -8.76 1.70 11.96
CA ALA A 483 -10.08 2.32 11.94
C ALA A 483 -10.57 2.51 10.49
N SER A 484 -11.90 2.68 10.39
CA SER A 484 -12.58 2.97 9.12
C SER A 484 -13.21 4.36 9.20
N PRO A 485 -12.56 5.41 8.67
CA PRO A 485 -13.13 6.76 8.70
C PRO A 485 -14.44 6.84 7.93
N TRP A 486 -15.44 7.49 8.55
CA TRP A 486 -16.78 7.61 7.98
C TRP A 486 -16.77 8.41 6.68
N ALA A 487 -17.54 7.97 5.69
CA ALA A 487 -17.75 8.59 4.38
C ALA A 487 -16.49 8.74 3.52
N ARG A 488 -15.35 8.19 3.94
CA ARG A 488 -14.14 8.21 3.11
C ARG A 488 -14.20 7.11 2.06
N GLY A 489 -13.83 7.48 0.84
CA GLY A 489 -13.68 6.53 -0.26
C GLY A 489 -12.28 5.91 -0.29
N HIS A 490 -11.88 5.44 -1.47
CA HIS A 490 -10.57 4.83 -1.71
C HIS A 490 -9.50 5.92 -1.86
N ALA A 491 -8.92 6.33 -0.74
CA ALA A 491 -8.02 7.48 -0.65
C ALA A 491 -7.05 7.34 0.53
N GLY A 492 -6.13 8.28 0.63
CA GLY A 492 -5.20 8.38 1.74
C GLY A 492 -4.80 9.82 2.00
N ASP A 493 -4.02 10.06 3.04
CA ASP A 493 -3.51 11.37 3.43
C ASP A 493 -4.59 12.44 3.62
N TYR A 494 -5.83 12.03 3.84
CA TYR A 494 -6.97 12.93 4.03
C TYR A 494 -7.09 13.45 5.48
N ASP A 495 -6.29 12.93 6.38
CA ASP A 495 -6.34 13.18 7.81
C ASP A 495 -4.93 13.45 8.37
N LEU A 496 -4.20 14.38 7.74
CA LEU A 496 -2.80 14.63 8.09
C LEU A 496 -2.60 15.03 9.56
N ASP A 497 -3.56 15.73 10.17
CA ASP A 497 -3.46 16.09 11.58
C ASP A 497 -3.42 14.83 12.47
N GLU A 498 -4.29 13.87 12.21
CA GLU A 498 -4.32 12.61 12.96
C GLU A 498 -3.11 11.74 12.64
N LEU A 499 -2.69 11.69 11.35
CA LEU A 499 -1.51 10.93 10.94
C LEU A 499 -0.27 11.42 11.69
N PHE A 500 -0.02 12.73 11.68
CA PHE A 500 1.17 13.27 12.33
C PHE A 500 1.06 13.26 13.86
N ALA A 501 -0.14 13.34 14.44
CA ALA A 501 -0.31 13.10 15.86
C ALA A 501 0.11 11.68 16.26
N TRP A 502 -0.29 10.69 15.48
CA TRP A 502 0.15 9.29 15.67
C TRP A 502 1.67 9.16 15.47
N MET A 503 2.21 9.75 14.42
CA MET A 503 3.65 9.72 14.14
C MET A 503 4.45 10.38 15.25
N ASP A 504 4.02 11.52 15.77
CA ASP A 504 4.71 12.20 16.87
C ASP A 504 4.64 11.40 18.16
N ALA A 505 3.52 10.74 18.44
CA ALA A 505 3.39 9.89 19.62
C ALA A 505 4.43 8.77 19.65
N ILE A 506 4.70 8.14 18.51
CA ILE A 506 5.71 7.09 18.40
C ILE A 506 7.10 7.64 18.09
N GLY A 507 7.20 8.78 17.42
CA GLY A 507 8.46 9.41 17.03
C GLY A 507 9.24 9.96 18.21
N HIS A 508 8.56 10.39 19.27
CA HIS A 508 9.17 10.89 20.50
C HIS A 508 9.51 9.79 21.51
N LYS A 509 9.19 8.54 21.22
CA LYS A 509 9.58 7.43 22.11
C LYS A 509 11.09 7.19 22.03
N ASN A 510 11.67 6.80 23.14
CA ASN A 510 13.10 6.48 23.23
C ASN A 510 13.39 5.07 22.73
#